data_63f124b43f32fecd973bd22ff5498b1c
#
_entry.id   63f124b43f32fecd973bd22ff5498b1c
#
_cell.length_a   1.000
_cell.length_b   1.000
_cell.length_c   1.000
_cell.angle_alpha   90.00
_cell.angle_beta   90.00
_cell.angle_gamma   90.00
#
_symmetry.space_group_name_H-M   'P 1'
#
loop_
_entity.id
_entity.type
_entity.pdbx_description
1 polymer ?
#
loop_
_entity_poly.entity_id
_entity_poly.type
_entity_poly.pdbx_seq_one_letter_code
_entity_poly.pdbx_strand_id
1 'polypeptide(L)'
;MQRIMIADDSDVVRKVGKRILSGLNFLVSEAGNGLEALVRCEAELPNIIIVDAALDGALDLIANIRNLPGGKGVRIYYCVVEADLKKMMAGKRAGADDFLLKPFDRKILTSVFGSLSVAA
;
A
#
# COMPACT_ATOMS: atom_id res chain seq x y z
N MET A 1 16.96 1.17 4.88
CA MET A 1 16.01 0.43 4.01
C MET A 1 14.60 0.92 4.25
N GLN A 2 13.88 1.21 3.19
CA GLN A 2 12.50 1.65 3.33
C GLN A 2 11.57 0.48 3.61
N ARG A 3 10.52 0.74 4.38
CA ARG A 3 9.49 -0.24 4.71
C ARG A 3 8.27 -0.02 3.84
N ILE A 4 7.74 -1.11 3.30
CA ILE A 4 6.51 -1.08 2.51
C ILE A 4 5.57 -2.17 3.03
N MET A 5 4.30 -1.82 3.19
CA MET A 5 3.28 -2.77 3.61
C MET A 5 2.33 -3.05 2.45
N ILE A 6 1.94 -4.31 2.29
CA ILE A 6 0.92 -4.71 1.32
C ILE A 6 -0.32 -5.12 2.11
N ALA A 7 -1.39 -4.36 2.00
CA ALA A 7 -2.68 -4.65 2.63
C ALA A 7 -3.65 -5.15 1.57
N ASP A 8 -3.86 -6.46 1.53
CA ASP A 8 -4.64 -7.15 0.51
C ASP A 8 -5.11 -8.49 1.09
N ASP A 9 -6.35 -8.89 0.83
CA ASP A 9 -6.88 -10.14 1.36
C ASP A 9 -6.41 -11.37 0.60
N SER A 10 -5.74 -11.20 -0.54
CA SER A 10 -5.21 -12.30 -1.35
C SER A 10 -3.80 -12.68 -0.91
N ASP A 11 -3.65 -13.90 -0.42
CA ASP A 11 -2.32 -14.44 -0.07
C ASP A 11 -1.39 -14.44 -1.28
N VAL A 12 -1.92 -14.80 -2.46
CA VAL A 12 -1.11 -14.86 -3.69
C VAL A 12 -0.58 -13.49 -4.05
N VAL A 13 -1.44 -12.47 -4.04
CA VAL A 13 -1.04 -11.10 -4.35
C VAL A 13 0.02 -10.61 -3.39
N ARG A 14 -0.18 -10.83 -2.09
CA ARG A 14 0.79 -10.41 -1.09
C ARG A 14 2.14 -11.10 -1.26
N LYS A 15 2.13 -12.42 -1.50
CA LYS A 15 3.39 -13.19 -1.62
C LYS A 15 4.16 -12.81 -2.88
N VAL A 16 3.47 -12.62 -4.00
CA VAL A 16 4.11 -12.17 -5.25
C VAL A 16 4.67 -10.77 -5.07
N GLY A 17 3.88 -9.86 -4.52
CA GLY A 17 4.34 -8.49 -4.26
C GLY A 17 5.54 -8.45 -3.31
N LYS A 18 5.50 -9.24 -2.24
CA LYS A 18 6.59 -9.32 -1.28
C LYS A 18 7.89 -9.80 -1.94
N ARG A 19 7.80 -10.82 -2.79
CA ARG A 19 8.98 -11.34 -3.50
C ARG A 19 9.62 -10.24 -4.36
N ILE A 20 8.79 -9.54 -5.14
CA ILE A 20 9.29 -8.51 -6.05
C ILE A 20 9.88 -7.34 -5.27
N LEU A 21 9.15 -6.83 -4.30
CA LEU A 21 9.58 -5.65 -3.54
C LEU A 21 10.78 -5.95 -2.65
N SER A 22 10.89 -7.16 -2.11
CA SER A 22 12.09 -7.57 -1.38
C SER A 22 13.31 -7.58 -2.30
N GLY A 23 13.11 -7.99 -3.56
CA GLY A 23 14.15 -7.93 -4.58
C GLY A 23 14.56 -6.52 -4.95
N LEU A 24 13.72 -5.53 -4.68
CA LEU A 24 14.01 -4.11 -4.88
C LEU A 24 14.55 -3.45 -3.61
N ASN A 25 14.94 -4.23 -2.62
CA ASN A 25 15.55 -3.77 -1.37
C ASN A 25 14.58 -3.08 -0.40
N PHE A 26 13.30 -3.45 -0.42
CA PHE A 26 12.36 -3.01 0.60
C PHE A 26 12.26 -4.04 1.72
N LEU A 27 11.99 -3.55 2.94
CA LEU A 27 11.52 -4.39 4.02
C LEU A 27 10.00 -4.47 3.88
N VAL A 28 9.49 -5.65 3.56
CA VAL A 28 8.08 -5.82 3.22
C VAL A 28 7.31 -6.46 4.37
N SER A 29 6.20 -5.84 4.75
CA SER A 29 5.23 -6.44 5.67
C SER A 29 3.91 -6.66 4.94
N GLU A 30 3.09 -7.54 5.50
CA GLU A 30 1.82 -7.94 4.90
C GLU A 30 0.70 -7.80 5.92
N ALA A 31 -0.48 -7.45 5.43
CA ALA A 31 -1.71 -7.48 6.23
C ALA A 31 -2.85 -8.00 5.37
N GLY A 32 -3.62 -8.93 5.90
CA GLY A 32 -4.71 -9.57 5.18
C GLY A 32 -6.06 -8.88 5.33
N ASN A 33 -6.15 -7.89 6.20
CA ASN A 33 -7.38 -7.11 6.41
C ASN A 33 -7.03 -5.74 6.99
N GLY A 34 -8.02 -4.85 7.02
CA GLY A 34 -7.81 -3.47 7.45
C GLY A 34 -7.41 -3.33 8.91
N LEU A 35 -7.99 -4.14 9.79
CA LEU A 35 -7.68 -4.10 11.21
C LEU A 35 -6.23 -4.51 11.48
N GLU A 36 -5.79 -5.59 10.85
CA GLU A 36 -4.42 -6.05 10.98
C GLU A 36 -3.44 -4.98 10.47
N ALA A 37 -3.77 -4.37 9.33
CA ALA A 37 -2.94 -3.30 8.76
C ALA A 37 -2.83 -2.12 9.71
N LEU A 38 -3.94 -1.70 10.31
CA LEU A 38 -3.94 -0.57 11.23
C LEU A 38 -3.14 -0.88 12.50
N VAL A 39 -3.32 -2.06 13.07
CA VAL A 39 -2.57 -2.48 14.27
C VAL A 39 -1.07 -2.49 13.99
N ARG A 40 -0.66 -3.00 12.83
CA ARG A 40 0.75 -2.99 12.44
C ARG A 40 1.28 -1.59 12.23
N CYS A 41 0.48 -0.70 11.64
CA CYS A 41 0.87 0.70 11.45
C CYS A 41 0.98 1.45 12.77
N GLU A 42 0.13 1.15 13.73
CA GLU A 42 0.22 1.74 15.08
C GLU A 42 1.52 1.33 15.79
N ALA A 43 1.94 0.09 15.59
CA ALA A 43 3.17 -0.41 16.18
C ALA A 43 4.40 0.15 15.48
N GLU A 44 4.37 0.22 14.15
CA GLU A 44 5.49 0.71 13.35
C GLU A 44 4.98 1.18 11.99
N LEU A 45 5.02 2.49 11.75
CA LEU A 45 4.56 3.06 10.47
C LEU A 45 5.48 2.64 9.32
N PRO A 46 4.92 2.15 8.22
CA PRO A 46 5.71 1.94 7.01
C PRO A 46 5.98 3.30 6.34
N ASN A 47 6.97 3.34 5.47
CA ASN A 47 7.20 4.51 4.61
C ASN A 47 6.15 4.54 3.49
N ILE A 48 5.77 3.36 3.01
CA ILE A 48 4.83 3.20 1.89
C ILE A 48 3.84 2.10 2.25
N ILE A 49 2.58 2.29 1.87
CA ILE A 49 1.58 1.23 1.98
C ILE A 49 0.79 1.13 0.67
N ILE A 50 0.57 -0.10 0.22
CA ILE A 50 -0.31 -0.40 -0.91
C ILE A 50 -1.58 -0.98 -0.32
N VAL A 51 -2.70 -0.28 -0.50
CA VAL A 51 -4.00 -0.70 0.03
C VAL A 51 -4.90 -1.12 -1.13
N ASP A 52 -5.32 -2.39 -1.13
CA ASP A 52 -6.25 -2.89 -2.13
C ASP A 52 -7.63 -2.25 -1.93
N ALA A 53 -8.19 -1.68 -3.01
CA ALA A 53 -9.48 -1.00 -2.95
C ALA A 53 -10.64 -1.93 -2.58
N ALA A 54 -10.51 -3.22 -2.87
CA ALA A 54 -11.52 -4.22 -2.53
C ALA A 54 -11.40 -4.74 -1.09
N LEU A 55 -10.35 -4.35 -0.38
CA LEU A 55 -10.17 -4.73 1.01
C LEU A 55 -11.32 -4.16 1.85
N ASP A 56 -11.93 -4.99 2.69
CA ASP A 56 -12.98 -4.52 3.58
C ASP A 56 -12.41 -3.44 4.51
N GLY A 57 -13.08 -2.28 4.55
CA GLY A 57 -12.62 -1.15 5.34
C GLY A 57 -11.42 -0.40 4.76
N ALA A 58 -11.15 -0.54 3.45
CA ALA A 58 -9.98 0.10 2.82
C ALA A 58 -9.94 1.61 3.02
N LEU A 59 -11.06 2.30 2.81
CA LEU A 59 -11.10 3.76 2.94
C LEU A 59 -10.93 4.19 4.40
N ASP A 60 -11.54 3.46 5.33
CA ASP A 60 -11.38 3.73 6.76
C ASP A 60 -9.94 3.51 7.20
N LEU A 61 -9.29 2.48 6.67
CA LEU A 61 -7.88 2.22 6.95
C LEU A 61 -7.02 3.42 6.54
N ILE A 62 -7.22 3.93 5.33
CA ILE A 62 -6.46 5.08 4.84
C ILE A 62 -6.68 6.29 5.75
N ALA A 63 -7.93 6.60 6.06
CA ALA A 63 -8.26 7.73 6.93
C ALA A 63 -7.63 7.55 8.32
N ASN A 64 -7.67 6.35 8.88
CA ASN A 64 -7.11 6.05 10.18
C ASN A 64 -5.59 6.17 10.20
N ILE A 65 -4.91 5.73 9.14
CA ILE A 65 -3.46 5.91 9.03
C ILE A 65 -3.11 7.39 9.04
N ARG A 66 -3.86 8.22 8.31
CA ARG A 66 -3.61 9.66 8.27
C ARG A 66 -3.75 10.33 9.64
N ASN A 67 -4.55 9.75 10.52
CA ASN A 67 -4.74 10.28 11.87
C ASN A 67 -3.71 9.78 12.89
N LEU A 68 -2.87 8.83 12.51
CA LEU A 68 -1.80 8.37 13.39
C LEU A 68 -0.67 9.42 13.47
N PRO A 69 0.05 9.49 14.60
CA PRO A 69 1.24 10.33 14.66
C PRO A 69 2.21 9.93 13.55
N GLY A 70 2.62 10.88 12.72
CA GLY A 70 3.46 10.61 11.56
C GLY A 70 2.74 10.06 10.34
N GLY A 71 1.44 9.80 10.46
CA GLY A 71 0.66 9.16 9.38
C GLY A 71 0.55 9.98 8.11
N LYS A 72 0.70 11.31 8.22
CA LYS A 72 0.66 12.18 7.03
C LYS A 72 1.88 12.01 6.14
N GLY A 73 2.96 11.46 6.68
CA GLY A 73 4.18 11.21 5.93
C GLY A 73 4.21 9.86 5.21
N VAL A 74 3.25 8.99 5.47
CA VAL A 74 3.16 7.70 4.81
C VAL A 74 2.69 7.90 3.38
N ARG A 75 3.37 7.25 2.42
CA ARG A 75 2.96 7.30 1.04
C ARG A 75 1.95 6.18 0.78
N ILE A 76 0.72 6.54 0.45
CA ILE A 76 -0.39 5.59 0.31
C ILE A 76 -0.77 5.42 -1.15
N TYR A 77 -0.65 4.19 -1.65
CA TYR A 77 -1.08 3.80 -2.98
C TYR A 77 -2.39 3.01 -2.87
N TYR A 78 -3.42 3.50 -3.54
CA TYR A 78 -4.72 2.83 -3.58
C TYR A 78 -4.78 1.95 -4.82
N CYS A 79 -4.90 0.63 -4.61
CA CYS A 79 -4.78 -0.35 -5.69
C CYS A 79 -6.15 -0.74 -6.22
N VAL A 80 -6.40 -0.51 -7.51
CA VAL A 80 -7.67 -0.74 -8.17
C VAL A 80 -7.50 -1.69 -9.36
N VAL A 81 -8.55 -2.44 -9.72
CA VAL A 81 -8.49 -3.35 -10.86
C VAL A 81 -8.75 -2.66 -12.20
N GLU A 82 -9.38 -1.50 -12.16
CA GLU A 82 -9.64 -0.70 -13.36
C GLU A 82 -9.65 0.77 -12.99
N ALA A 83 -9.44 1.62 -13.99
CA ALA A 83 -9.41 3.07 -13.78
C ALA A 83 -10.83 3.62 -13.61
N ASP A 84 -11.48 3.27 -12.51
CA ASP A 84 -12.80 3.76 -12.11
C ASP A 84 -12.62 5.10 -11.39
N LEU A 85 -13.02 6.16 -12.06
CA LEU A 85 -12.84 7.52 -11.52
C LEU A 85 -13.50 7.69 -10.16
N LYS A 86 -14.70 7.14 -9.98
CA LYS A 86 -15.44 7.26 -8.72
C LYS A 86 -14.68 6.60 -7.57
N LYS A 87 -14.17 5.41 -7.79
CA LYS A 87 -13.37 4.68 -6.80
C LYS A 87 -12.08 5.42 -6.48
N MET A 88 -11.40 5.88 -7.53
CA MET A 88 -10.13 6.59 -7.36
C MET A 88 -10.33 7.88 -6.57
N MET A 89 -11.38 8.61 -6.83
CA MET A 89 -11.68 9.84 -6.09
C MET A 89 -12.04 9.58 -4.64
N ALA A 90 -12.74 8.48 -4.36
CA ALA A 90 -13.01 8.08 -2.98
C ALA A 90 -11.71 7.79 -2.22
N GLY A 91 -10.79 7.08 -2.86
CA GLY A 91 -9.48 6.81 -2.27
C GLY A 91 -8.69 8.09 -2.00
N LYS A 92 -8.71 9.01 -2.95
CA LYS A 92 -8.02 10.29 -2.79
C LYS A 92 -8.62 11.12 -1.65
N ARG A 93 -9.96 11.16 -1.56
CA ARG A 93 -10.63 11.87 -0.46
C ARG A 93 -10.31 11.28 0.90
N ALA A 94 -10.11 9.95 0.97
CA ALA A 94 -9.73 9.30 2.21
C ALA A 94 -8.28 9.60 2.61
N GLY A 95 -7.43 9.99 1.66
CA GLY A 95 -6.07 10.38 1.91
C GLY A 95 -5.00 9.66 1.11
N ALA A 96 -5.37 8.90 0.07
CA ALA A 96 -4.39 8.25 -0.79
C ALA A 96 -3.61 9.28 -1.62
N ASP A 97 -2.32 9.01 -1.81
CA ASP A 97 -1.45 9.87 -2.61
C ASP A 97 -1.48 9.51 -4.08
N ASP A 98 -1.58 8.22 -4.38
CA ASP A 98 -1.44 7.72 -5.73
C ASP A 98 -2.26 6.46 -5.93
N PHE A 99 -2.30 5.98 -7.18
CA PHE A 99 -3.07 4.80 -7.55
C PHE A 99 -2.17 3.77 -8.23
N LEU A 100 -2.54 2.50 -8.08
CA LEU A 100 -1.82 1.40 -8.69
C LEU A 100 -2.86 0.47 -9.33
N LEU A 101 -2.65 0.10 -10.60
CA LEU A 101 -3.57 -0.81 -11.29
C LEU A 101 -3.16 -2.27 -11.09
N LYS A 102 -4.13 -3.10 -10.75
CA LYS A 102 -3.98 -4.55 -10.72
C LYS A 102 -4.34 -5.14 -12.08
N PRO A 103 -3.77 -6.26 -12.44
CA PRO A 103 -2.69 -6.95 -11.76
C PRO A 103 -1.37 -6.22 -11.96
N PHE A 104 -0.62 -6.06 -10.88
CA PHE A 104 0.71 -5.47 -10.99
C PHE A 104 1.75 -6.60 -11.03
N ASP A 105 2.76 -6.42 -11.85
CA ASP A 105 3.84 -7.37 -12.05
C ASP A 105 5.18 -6.73 -11.69
N ARG A 106 6.25 -7.47 -11.93
CA ARG A 106 7.61 -6.97 -11.69
C ARG A 106 7.88 -5.66 -12.40
N LYS A 107 7.44 -5.54 -13.65
CA LYS A 107 7.69 -4.35 -14.46
C LYS A 107 7.02 -3.12 -13.84
N ILE A 108 5.76 -3.25 -13.45
CA ILE A 108 5.00 -2.16 -12.84
C ILE A 108 5.59 -1.78 -11.49
N LEU A 109 5.86 -2.76 -10.63
CA LEU A 109 6.40 -2.50 -9.30
C LEU A 109 7.80 -1.88 -9.38
N THR A 110 8.64 -2.34 -10.31
CA THR A 110 9.96 -1.74 -10.52
C THR A 110 9.84 -0.31 -11.02
N SER A 111 8.92 -0.06 -11.95
CA SER A 111 8.71 1.28 -12.50
C SER A 111 8.24 2.27 -11.41
N VAL A 112 7.34 1.85 -10.55
CA VAL A 112 6.77 2.73 -9.51
C VAL A 112 7.70 2.89 -8.33
N PHE A 113 8.31 1.80 -7.87
CA PHE A 113 9.01 1.77 -6.58
C PHE A 113 10.52 1.61 -6.68
N GLY A 114 11.04 1.25 -7.85
CA GLY A 114 12.47 0.95 -7.98
C GLY A 114 13.40 2.09 -7.57
N SER A 115 13.05 3.32 -7.94
CA SER A 115 13.87 4.49 -7.59
C SER A 115 13.73 4.89 -6.14
N LEU A 116 12.62 4.53 -5.49
CA LEU A 116 12.37 4.91 -4.09
C LEU A 116 13.20 4.07 -3.12
N SER A 117 13.54 2.85 -3.48
CA SER A 117 14.30 1.95 -2.62
C SER A 117 15.73 2.40 -2.39
N VAL A 118 16.32 3.15 -3.33
CA VAL A 118 17.70 3.62 -3.24
C VAL A 118 17.82 5.00 -2.64
N ALA A 119 16.73 5.64 -2.30
CA ALA A 119 16.71 6.98 -1.72
C ALA A 119 16.98 6.98 -0.22
N ALA A 120 17.25 5.86 0.36
CA ALA A 120 17.49 5.73 1.80
C ALA A 120 18.82 6.34 2.22
#